data_a178fede2372fb4b6886906768aee2ea
#
_entry.id   a178fede2372fb4b6886906768aee2ea
#
_cell.length_a   1.000
_cell.length_b   1.000
_cell.length_c   1.000
_cell.angle_alpha   90.00
_cell.angle_beta   90.00
_cell.angle_gamma   90.00
#
_symmetry.space_group_name_H-M   'P 1'
#
loop_
_entity.id
_entity.type
_entity.pdbx_description
1 polymer ?
#
loop_
_entity_poly.entity_id
_entity_poly.type
_entity_poly.pdbx_seq_one_letter_code
_entity_poly.pdbx_strand_id
1 'polypeptide(L)'
;MTPFPAEFAARYRALGYWEDRPLFDGFTAALAAYADRVAVVDEAGPVTYSQLSERSERLARVLLDVGLRPLDRVIVQLPNTAVFAYLYFALLRIGAAPVLALPGHRRREITQFAEISAAKALAGPGTARGFDFAAMAADVMSDRPDLRLCLIQGLEEAPNDPRFVRLEDLLSREPRSSREALEQISIDPSDPALFLLSGGTTGIPKLIPRTHNDYLYNSKIAAAACEIGVGDVLLDVLPIEHNLPLGCPGLQGFLLSGGTVVLGTSTRPRDVFELIQRHRVTHIHLVPALLIRWIDDPGINNYDLSSLRVIQSGGQRLQPEVRLRAERALPGCFIQENFGMAEGLIMFVRSSDPPRVRRETCGRPASPADEVYLVDEDGHVVPDGEAGELIVR
;
A
#
# COMPACT_ATOMS: atom_id res chain seq x y z
N MET A 1 11.04 7.59 -16.50
CA MET A 1 10.05 8.42 -15.76
C MET A 1 10.22 9.87 -16.19
N THR A 2 9.14 10.60 -16.41
CA THR A 2 9.21 12.05 -16.56
C THR A 2 9.45 12.68 -15.20
N PRO A 3 10.53 13.44 -14.99
CA PRO A 3 10.80 14.07 -13.70
C PRO A 3 9.75 15.15 -13.40
N PHE A 4 9.55 15.44 -12.11
CA PHE A 4 8.78 16.62 -11.73
C PHE A 4 9.42 17.88 -12.31
N PRO A 5 8.63 18.88 -12.76
CA PRO A 5 9.17 20.17 -13.16
C PRO A 5 10.00 20.77 -12.03
N ALA A 6 11.19 21.29 -12.39
CA ALA A 6 12.17 21.75 -11.39
C ALA A 6 11.63 22.83 -10.45
N GLU A 7 10.76 23.71 -10.96
CA GLU A 7 10.11 24.77 -10.17
C GLU A 7 9.20 24.22 -9.08
N PHE A 8 8.41 23.16 -9.39
CA PHE A 8 7.54 22.50 -8.39
C PHE A 8 8.36 21.73 -7.37
N ALA A 9 9.36 20.98 -7.82
CA ALA A 9 10.26 20.27 -6.92
C ALA A 9 10.94 21.24 -5.94
N ALA A 10 11.43 22.39 -6.40
CA ALA A 10 12.01 23.44 -5.55
C ALA A 10 10.98 24.02 -4.56
N ARG A 11 9.75 24.28 -5.02
CA ARG A 11 8.65 24.78 -4.19
C ARG A 11 8.29 23.78 -3.07
N TYR A 12 8.18 22.48 -3.39
CA TYR A 12 7.82 21.46 -2.39
C TYR A 12 8.89 21.28 -1.33
N ARG A 13 10.17 21.41 -1.70
CA ARG A 13 11.30 21.46 -0.75
C ARG A 13 11.25 22.70 0.13
N ALA A 14 11.08 23.87 -0.46
CA ALA A 14 11.01 25.12 0.28
C ALA A 14 9.85 25.16 1.29
N LEU A 15 8.74 24.49 1.00
CA LEU A 15 7.58 24.36 1.90
C LEU A 15 7.71 23.20 2.90
N GLY A 16 8.78 22.42 2.82
CA GLY A 16 9.01 21.28 3.72
C GLY A 16 8.15 20.05 3.44
N TYR A 17 7.49 19.99 2.30
CA TYR A 17 6.74 18.80 1.89
C TYR A 17 7.65 17.66 1.46
N TRP A 18 8.71 17.97 0.75
CA TRP A 18 9.78 17.06 0.39
C TRP A 18 10.96 17.21 1.32
N GLU A 19 11.29 16.13 2.01
CA GLU A 19 12.33 16.13 3.05
C GLU A 19 13.71 15.73 2.51
N ASP A 20 13.81 15.44 1.21
CA ASP A 20 15.02 14.97 0.52
C ASP A 20 15.70 13.80 1.23
N ARG A 21 14.89 12.83 1.61
CA ARG A 21 15.36 11.56 2.18
C ARG A 21 14.69 10.36 1.50
N PRO A 22 15.37 9.20 1.43
CA PRO A 22 14.78 7.96 0.98
C PRO A 22 13.53 7.60 1.78
N LEU A 23 12.56 6.95 1.14
CA LEU A 23 11.28 6.59 1.77
C LEU A 23 11.49 5.71 3.01
N PHE A 24 12.41 4.73 2.96
CA PHE A 24 12.73 3.91 4.14
C PHE A 24 13.23 4.75 5.31
N ASP A 25 14.09 5.71 5.06
CA ASP A 25 14.68 6.56 6.10
C ASP A 25 13.61 7.43 6.81
N GLY A 26 12.49 7.71 6.11
CA GLY A 26 11.33 8.35 6.71
C GLY A 26 10.69 7.55 7.85
N PHE A 27 10.86 6.24 7.88
CA PHE A 27 10.35 5.34 8.94
C PHE A 27 11.31 5.17 10.11
N THR A 28 12.59 5.51 9.97
CA THR A 28 13.62 5.21 10.98
C THR A 28 13.27 5.74 12.36
N ALA A 29 12.74 6.97 12.42
CA ALA A 29 12.34 7.58 13.70
C ALA A 29 11.18 6.81 14.36
N ALA A 30 10.17 6.39 13.60
CA ALA A 30 9.05 5.61 14.11
C ALA A 30 9.49 4.19 14.52
N LEU A 31 10.34 3.53 13.71
CA LEU A 31 10.89 2.21 14.03
C LEU A 31 11.65 2.22 15.35
N ALA A 32 12.40 3.29 15.64
CA ALA A 32 13.11 3.44 16.90
C ALA A 32 12.20 3.86 18.07
N ALA A 33 11.32 4.85 17.87
CA ALA A 33 10.46 5.39 18.92
C ALA A 33 9.43 4.36 19.43
N TYR A 34 8.98 3.46 18.57
CA TYR A 34 7.96 2.46 18.88
C TYR A 34 8.50 1.02 18.92
N ALA A 35 9.80 0.84 19.12
CA ALA A 35 10.53 -0.43 18.95
C ALA A 35 9.83 -1.65 19.56
N ASP A 36 9.32 -1.53 20.79
CA ASP A 36 8.68 -2.62 21.53
C ASP A 36 7.18 -2.78 21.25
N ARG A 37 6.59 -1.87 20.48
CA ARG A 37 5.17 -1.97 20.11
C ARG A 37 4.98 -2.94 18.95
N VAL A 38 3.77 -3.49 18.85
CA VAL A 38 3.38 -4.32 17.71
C VAL A 38 3.18 -3.40 16.48
N ALA A 39 3.93 -3.67 15.42
CA ALA A 39 3.83 -2.99 14.14
C ALA A 39 2.83 -3.68 13.22
N VAL A 40 2.97 -4.99 13.07
CA VAL A 40 2.18 -5.80 12.14
C VAL A 40 1.71 -7.08 12.85
N VAL A 41 0.51 -7.53 12.50
CA VAL A 41 -0.03 -8.83 12.93
C VAL A 41 -0.54 -9.56 11.71
N ASP A 42 -0.15 -10.83 11.54
CA ASP A 42 -0.75 -11.74 10.57
C ASP A 42 -1.08 -13.11 11.23
N GLU A 43 -1.38 -14.13 10.43
CA GLU A 43 -1.69 -15.47 10.92
C GLU A 43 -0.51 -16.12 11.67
N ALA A 44 0.73 -15.72 11.38
CA ALA A 44 1.93 -16.19 12.08
C ALA A 44 2.14 -15.51 13.45
N GLY A 45 1.40 -14.45 13.73
CA GLY A 45 1.43 -13.73 14.98
C GLY A 45 1.91 -12.29 14.91
N PRO A 46 2.14 -11.64 16.05
CA PRO A 46 2.56 -10.25 16.11
C PRO A 46 4.05 -10.08 15.80
N VAL A 47 4.36 -8.97 15.15
CA VAL A 47 5.72 -8.52 14.83
C VAL A 47 5.89 -7.11 15.39
N THR A 48 6.90 -6.88 16.23
CA THR A 48 7.20 -5.55 16.76
C THR A 48 7.87 -4.66 15.73
N TYR A 49 7.93 -3.35 16.00
CA TYR A 49 8.64 -2.39 15.15
C TYR A 49 10.13 -2.74 15.04
N SER A 50 10.77 -3.13 16.16
CA SER A 50 12.17 -3.58 16.14
C SER A 50 12.36 -4.84 15.29
N GLN A 51 11.46 -5.83 15.43
CA GLN A 51 11.51 -7.05 14.63
C GLN A 51 11.25 -6.79 13.14
N LEU A 52 10.33 -5.87 12.82
CA LEU A 52 10.08 -5.44 11.44
C LEU A 52 11.34 -4.82 10.84
N SER A 53 11.98 -3.90 11.57
CA SER A 53 13.22 -3.24 11.17
C SER A 53 14.34 -4.26 10.94
N GLU A 54 14.61 -5.10 11.94
CA GLU A 54 15.68 -6.10 11.89
C GLU A 54 15.50 -7.10 10.74
N ARG A 55 14.30 -7.65 10.58
CA ARG A 55 14.02 -8.62 9.51
C ARG A 55 14.09 -7.98 8.14
N SER A 56 13.64 -6.73 7.99
CA SER A 56 13.73 -6.00 6.74
C SER A 56 15.19 -5.67 6.37
N GLU A 57 16.01 -5.20 7.33
CA GLU A 57 17.42 -4.94 7.10
C GLU A 57 18.21 -6.22 6.78
N ARG A 58 17.93 -7.31 7.50
CA ARG A 58 18.54 -8.60 7.21
C ARG A 58 18.20 -9.07 5.80
N LEU A 59 16.92 -9.03 5.43
CA LEU A 59 16.48 -9.38 4.09
C LEU A 59 17.09 -8.46 3.03
N ALA A 60 17.20 -7.16 3.27
CA ALA A 60 17.85 -6.20 2.38
C ALA A 60 19.28 -6.62 2.03
N ARG A 61 20.06 -7.02 3.03
CA ARG A 61 21.43 -7.53 2.84
C ARG A 61 21.46 -8.83 2.04
N VAL A 62 20.51 -9.74 2.30
CA VAL A 62 20.38 -11.00 1.53
C VAL A 62 19.97 -10.72 0.08
N LEU A 63 19.10 -9.71 -0.17
CA LEU A 63 18.73 -9.30 -1.52
C LEU A 63 19.93 -8.76 -2.31
N LEU A 64 20.85 -8.04 -1.66
CA LEU A 64 22.14 -7.66 -2.27
C LEU A 64 22.99 -8.89 -2.61
N ASP A 65 23.03 -9.90 -1.72
CA ASP A 65 23.80 -11.12 -1.93
C ASP A 65 23.30 -11.95 -3.14
N VAL A 66 21.99 -11.91 -3.39
CA VAL A 66 21.38 -12.57 -4.57
C VAL A 66 21.37 -11.69 -5.83
N GLY A 67 22.00 -10.52 -5.76
CA GLY A 67 22.31 -9.69 -6.93
C GLY A 67 21.35 -8.57 -7.24
N LEU A 68 20.36 -8.27 -6.39
CA LEU A 68 19.54 -7.06 -6.54
C LEU A 68 20.35 -5.81 -6.22
N ARG A 69 20.05 -4.71 -6.92
CA ARG A 69 20.78 -3.44 -6.83
C ARG A 69 19.81 -2.26 -6.78
N PRO A 70 20.27 -1.08 -6.38
CA PRO A 70 19.48 0.15 -6.50
C PRO A 70 18.90 0.30 -7.91
N LEU A 71 17.67 0.81 -7.99
CA LEU A 71 16.87 1.00 -9.21
C LEU A 71 16.45 -0.28 -9.94
N ASP A 72 16.80 -1.49 -9.46
CA ASP A 72 16.17 -2.71 -9.97
C ASP A 72 14.68 -2.68 -9.64
N ARG A 73 13.83 -3.08 -10.61
CA ARG A 73 12.40 -3.23 -10.40
C ARG A 73 12.10 -4.69 -10.06
N VAL A 74 11.27 -4.86 -9.03
CA VAL A 74 10.82 -6.17 -8.56
C VAL A 74 9.30 -6.20 -8.60
N ILE A 75 8.71 -7.07 -9.40
CA ILE A 75 7.26 -7.26 -9.37
C ILE A 75 6.91 -7.97 -8.06
N VAL A 76 6.01 -7.36 -7.29
CA VAL A 76 5.57 -7.91 -6.00
C VAL A 76 4.07 -8.17 -6.08
N GLN A 77 3.69 -9.46 -5.94
CA GLN A 77 2.31 -9.95 -5.95
C GLN A 77 2.11 -10.89 -4.74
N LEU A 78 2.36 -10.39 -3.54
CA LEU A 78 2.32 -11.18 -2.31
C LEU A 78 0.99 -10.98 -1.56
N PRO A 79 0.48 -11.96 -0.84
CA PRO A 79 -0.70 -11.79 0.00
C PRO A 79 -0.42 -10.84 1.18
N ASN A 80 -1.48 -10.36 1.83
CA ASN A 80 -1.41 -9.53 3.04
C ASN A 80 -0.80 -10.32 4.20
N THR A 81 0.51 -10.35 4.28
CA THR A 81 1.29 -11.04 5.33
C THR A 81 2.47 -10.17 5.77
N ALA A 82 3.04 -10.48 6.93
CA ALA A 82 4.26 -9.81 7.40
C ALA A 82 5.43 -9.96 6.41
N VAL A 83 5.43 -11.04 5.62
CA VAL A 83 6.45 -11.28 4.58
C VAL A 83 6.40 -10.19 3.51
N PHE A 84 5.19 -9.72 3.12
CA PHE A 84 5.08 -8.56 2.24
C PHE A 84 5.78 -7.34 2.85
N ALA A 85 5.52 -7.05 4.13
CA ALA A 85 6.12 -5.90 4.80
C ALA A 85 7.65 -6.01 4.86
N TYR A 86 8.20 -7.20 5.19
CA TYR A 86 9.65 -7.42 5.21
C TYR A 86 10.27 -7.18 3.83
N LEU A 87 9.68 -7.76 2.78
CA LEU A 87 10.20 -7.60 1.41
C LEU A 87 10.07 -6.15 0.94
N TYR A 88 8.92 -5.52 1.19
CA TYR A 88 8.67 -4.12 0.82
C TYR A 88 9.73 -3.18 1.41
N PHE A 89 9.92 -3.23 2.72
CA PHE A 89 10.92 -2.39 3.39
C PHE A 89 12.36 -2.77 3.03
N ALA A 90 12.65 -4.07 2.78
CA ALA A 90 13.96 -4.50 2.32
C ALA A 90 14.30 -3.94 0.92
N LEU A 91 13.35 -3.94 0.00
CA LEU A 91 13.52 -3.35 -1.34
C LEU A 91 13.75 -1.85 -1.24
N LEU A 92 12.93 -1.13 -0.45
CA LEU A 92 13.14 0.31 -0.23
C LEU A 92 14.50 0.61 0.38
N ARG A 93 14.99 -0.24 1.30
CA ARG A 93 16.28 -0.05 1.99
C ARG A 93 17.48 -0.18 1.06
N ILE A 94 17.39 -0.99 0.01
CA ILE A 94 18.42 -1.12 -1.02
C ILE A 94 18.18 -0.20 -2.23
N GLY A 95 17.13 0.63 -2.23
CA GLY A 95 16.79 1.49 -3.36
C GLY A 95 16.26 0.72 -4.59
N ALA A 96 15.80 -0.50 -4.42
CA ALA A 96 15.07 -1.25 -5.46
C ALA A 96 13.59 -0.90 -5.39
N ALA A 97 12.94 -0.76 -6.56
CA ALA A 97 11.57 -0.30 -6.66
C ALA A 97 10.58 -1.47 -6.86
N PRO A 98 9.69 -1.76 -5.88
CA PRO A 98 8.60 -2.71 -6.10
C PRO A 98 7.61 -2.19 -7.15
N VAL A 99 7.22 -3.07 -8.06
CA VAL A 99 6.08 -2.91 -8.98
C VAL A 99 4.93 -3.71 -8.38
N LEU A 100 3.94 -3.03 -7.84
CA LEU A 100 2.92 -3.62 -6.98
C LEU A 100 1.78 -4.21 -7.80
N ALA A 101 1.84 -5.51 -8.05
CA ALA A 101 0.89 -6.25 -8.87
C ALA A 101 -0.23 -6.84 -8.01
N LEU A 102 -1.49 -6.56 -8.37
CA LEU A 102 -2.65 -7.05 -7.62
C LEU A 102 -2.82 -8.57 -7.72
N PRO A 103 -3.42 -9.24 -6.71
CA PRO A 103 -3.63 -10.69 -6.72
C PRO A 103 -4.49 -11.20 -7.88
N GLY A 104 -5.24 -10.32 -8.55
CA GLY A 104 -6.05 -10.64 -9.72
C GLY A 104 -5.28 -10.71 -11.04
N HIS A 105 -4.08 -10.14 -11.12
CA HIS A 105 -3.28 -10.16 -12.34
C HIS A 105 -2.79 -11.58 -12.65
N ARG A 106 -2.71 -11.89 -13.94
CA ARG A 106 -2.29 -13.20 -14.44
C ARG A 106 -1.10 -13.06 -15.40
N ARG A 107 -0.68 -14.17 -16.02
CA ARG A 107 0.48 -14.24 -16.90
C ARG A 107 0.59 -13.05 -17.85
N ARG A 108 -0.51 -12.68 -18.54
CA ARG A 108 -0.51 -11.59 -19.52
C ARG A 108 -0.07 -10.26 -18.91
N GLU A 109 -0.72 -9.86 -17.81
CA GLU A 109 -0.44 -8.60 -17.12
C GLU A 109 0.97 -8.62 -16.52
N ILE A 110 1.34 -9.72 -15.85
CA ILE A 110 2.66 -9.86 -15.20
C ILE A 110 3.80 -9.83 -16.23
N THR A 111 3.67 -10.52 -17.36
CA THR A 111 4.64 -10.47 -18.46
C THR A 111 4.82 -9.05 -18.97
N GLN A 112 3.72 -8.33 -19.11
CA GLN A 112 3.75 -6.96 -19.60
C GLN A 112 4.31 -5.98 -18.56
N PHE A 113 3.99 -6.15 -17.28
CA PHE A 113 4.62 -5.34 -16.23
C PHE A 113 6.14 -5.58 -16.19
N ALA A 114 6.57 -6.83 -16.36
CA ALA A 114 8.00 -7.17 -16.46
C ALA A 114 8.67 -6.46 -17.64
N GLU A 115 7.99 -6.40 -18.77
CA GLU A 115 8.49 -5.72 -19.97
C GLU A 115 8.59 -4.20 -19.77
N ILE A 116 7.48 -3.55 -19.41
CA ILE A 116 7.40 -2.09 -19.31
C ILE A 116 8.33 -1.56 -18.20
N SER A 117 8.40 -2.26 -17.06
CA SER A 117 9.28 -1.88 -15.95
C SER A 117 10.73 -2.30 -16.15
N ALA A 118 11.01 -3.17 -17.11
CA ALA A 118 12.29 -3.89 -17.23
C ALA A 118 12.69 -4.57 -15.89
N ALA A 119 11.72 -5.22 -15.24
CA ALA A 119 11.90 -5.87 -13.94
C ALA A 119 13.02 -6.90 -13.96
N LYS A 120 13.73 -7.05 -12.85
CA LYS A 120 14.80 -8.02 -12.66
C LYS A 120 14.37 -9.22 -11.84
N ALA A 121 13.32 -9.06 -11.05
CA ALA A 121 12.79 -10.11 -10.20
C ALA A 121 11.26 -10.08 -10.15
N LEU A 122 10.69 -11.22 -9.77
CA LEU A 122 9.30 -11.44 -9.44
C LEU A 122 9.21 -12.00 -8.02
N ALA A 123 8.29 -11.51 -7.20
CA ALA A 123 7.95 -12.08 -5.90
C ALA A 123 6.45 -12.40 -5.86
N GLY A 124 6.09 -13.62 -5.46
CA GLY A 124 4.69 -14.03 -5.40
C GLY A 124 4.49 -15.24 -4.48
N PRO A 125 3.24 -15.67 -4.23
CA PRO A 125 2.97 -16.90 -3.52
C PRO A 125 3.17 -18.13 -4.41
N GLY A 126 3.36 -19.31 -3.82
CA GLY A 126 3.32 -20.58 -4.55
C GLY A 126 1.90 -20.86 -5.03
N THR A 127 0.99 -21.06 -4.11
CA THR A 127 -0.43 -21.24 -4.39
C THR A 127 -1.25 -20.31 -3.49
N ALA A 128 -2.22 -19.63 -4.05
CA ALA A 128 -3.15 -18.81 -3.29
C ALA A 128 -4.54 -18.83 -3.92
N ARG A 129 -5.59 -18.94 -3.10
CA ARG A 129 -6.99 -18.94 -3.53
C ARG A 129 -7.29 -19.97 -4.66
N GLY A 130 -6.62 -21.14 -4.61
CA GLY A 130 -6.78 -22.22 -5.59
C GLY A 130 -6.10 -21.97 -6.95
N PHE A 131 -5.24 -20.95 -7.06
CA PHE A 131 -4.47 -20.67 -8.27
C PHE A 131 -2.98 -20.94 -8.02
N ASP A 132 -2.31 -21.58 -8.96
CA ASP A 132 -0.87 -21.87 -8.94
C ASP A 132 -0.07 -20.69 -9.53
N PHE A 133 0.39 -19.82 -8.64
CA PHE A 133 1.20 -18.67 -9.00
C PHE A 133 2.66 -19.07 -9.36
N ALA A 134 3.14 -20.16 -8.78
CA ALA A 134 4.49 -20.64 -9.09
C ALA A 134 4.59 -21.15 -10.53
N ALA A 135 3.59 -21.90 -11.01
CA ALA A 135 3.50 -22.31 -12.41
C ALA A 135 3.35 -21.09 -13.34
N MET A 136 2.50 -20.13 -12.98
CA MET A 136 2.40 -18.87 -13.74
C MET A 136 3.74 -18.12 -13.79
N ALA A 137 4.45 -18.05 -12.67
CA ALA A 137 5.77 -17.42 -12.63
C ALA A 137 6.79 -18.12 -13.53
N ALA A 138 6.75 -19.45 -13.59
CA ALA A 138 7.61 -20.23 -14.49
C ALA A 138 7.35 -19.89 -15.98
N ASP A 139 6.08 -19.78 -16.36
CA ASP A 139 5.69 -19.33 -17.70
C ASP A 139 6.21 -17.92 -18.01
N VAL A 140 6.01 -16.97 -17.07
CA VAL A 140 6.51 -15.59 -17.21
C VAL A 140 8.04 -15.56 -17.33
N MET A 141 8.73 -16.33 -16.49
CA MET A 141 10.21 -16.43 -16.52
C MET A 141 10.73 -17.04 -17.83
N SER A 142 9.94 -17.93 -18.46
CA SER A 142 10.26 -18.47 -19.79
C SER A 142 10.10 -17.42 -20.89
N ASP A 143 9.04 -16.62 -20.82
CA ASP A 143 8.77 -15.52 -21.78
C ASP A 143 9.76 -14.36 -21.60
N ARG A 144 10.31 -14.20 -20.39
CA ARG A 144 11.17 -13.07 -19.99
C ARG A 144 12.50 -13.54 -19.39
N PRO A 145 13.47 -13.90 -20.23
CA PRO A 145 14.78 -14.38 -19.77
C PRO A 145 15.61 -13.31 -19.04
N ASP A 146 15.24 -12.05 -19.16
CA ASP A 146 15.81 -10.91 -18.42
C ASP A 146 15.41 -10.85 -16.93
N LEU A 147 14.34 -11.57 -16.53
CA LEU A 147 14.05 -11.84 -15.13
C LEU A 147 15.08 -12.84 -14.57
N ARG A 148 15.84 -12.40 -13.57
CA ARG A 148 16.98 -13.16 -13.01
C ARG A 148 16.64 -13.91 -11.74
N LEU A 149 15.53 -13.54 -11.09
CA LEU A 149 15.17 -14.03 -9.76
C LEU A 149 13.66 -14.14 -9.62
N CYS A 150 13.20 -15.25 -9.06
CA CYS A 150 11.81 -15.49 -8.73
C CYS A 150 11.72 -15.90 -7.25
N LEU A 151 11.11 -15.04 -6.43
CA LEU A 151 10.97 -15.20 -4.98
C LEU A 151 9.58 -15.75 -4.68
N ILE A 152 9.47 -16.99 -4.24
CA ILE A 152 8.17 -17.61 -4.03
C ILE A 152 7.95 -17.91 -2.54
N GLN A 153 6.88 -17.32 -1.99
CA GLN A 153 6.40 -17.61 -0.64
C GLN A 153 5.56 -18.90 -0.63
N GLY A 154 5.82 -19.80 0.32
CA GLY A 154 5.07 -21.05 0.44
C GLY A 154 5.28 -22.02 -0.72
N LEU A 155 6.48 -22.04 -1.29
CA LEU A 155 6.85 -22.99 -2.34
C LEU A 155 7.15 -24.35 -1.71
N GLU A 156 6.33 -25.36 -2.03
CA GLU A 156 6.54 -26.73 -1.53
C GLU A 156 7.71 -27.41 -2.26
N GLU A 157 7.68 -27.39 -3.61
CA GLU A 157 8.73 -27.92 -4.45
C GLU A 157 9.21 -26.84 -5.43
N ALA A 158 10.52 -26.54 -5.41
CA ALA A 158 11.09 -25.58 -6.34
C ALA A 158 11.10 -26.17 -7.77
N PRO A 159 10.67 -25.40 -8.79
CA PRO A 159 10.92 -25.76 -10.17
C PRO A 159 12.42 -26.05 -10.39
N ASN A 160 12.75 -26.92 -11.34
CA ASN A 160 14.14 -27.19 -11.70
C ASN A 160 14.75 -26.03 -12.51
N ASP A 161 14.70 -24.84 -11.92
CA ASP A 161 15.24 -23.59 -12.46
C ASP A 161 15.92 -22.83 -11.30
N PRO A 162 17.23 -22.59 -11.35
CA PRO A 162 18.00 -21.98 -10.27
C PRO A 162 17.60 -20.51 -9.98
N ARG A 163 16.79 -19.89 -10.86
CA ARG A 163 16.25 -18.55 -10.62
C ARG A 163 15.12 -18.56 -9.58
N PHE A 164 14.52 -19.73 -9.30
CA PHE A 164 13.48 -19.86 -8.28
C PHE A 164 14.10 -20.05 -6.91
N VAL A 165 13.72 -19.18 -5.99
CA VAL A 165 14.20 -19.19 -4.61
C VAL A 165 13.00 -19.12 -3.67
N ARG A 166 12.96 -19.97 -2.65
CA ARG A 166 11.96 -19.88 -1.58
C ARG A 166 12.23 -18.61 -0.77
N LEU A 167 11.20 -17.82 -0.59
CA LEU A 167 11.34 -16.57 0.15
C LEU A 167 11.67 -16.83 1.63
N GLU A 168 11.17 -17.94 2.19
CA GLU A 168 11.50 -18.39 3.55
C GLU A 168 12.99 -18.69 3.72
N ASP A 169 13.63 -19.24 2.69
CA ASP A 169 15.08 -19.50 2.72
C ASP A 169 15.88 -18.20 2.77
N LEU A 170 15.44 -17.17 2.07
CA LEU A 170 16.07 -15.84 2.16
C LEU A 170 15.83 -15.19 3.53
N LEU A 171 14.63 -15.31 4.08
CA LEU A 171 14.30 -14.79 5.40
C LEU A 171 15.11 -15.45 6.52
N SER A 172 15.50 -16.71 6.35
CA SER A 172 16.30 -17.46 7.33
C SER A 172 17.81 -17.37 7.09
N ARG A 173 18.22 -16.93 5.90
CA ARG A 173 19.64 -16.90 5.49
C ARG A 173 20.44 -15.85 6.26
N GLU A 174 21.65 -16.22 6.69
CA GLU A 174 22.61 -15.24 7.19
C GLU A 174 23.19 -14.46 6.01
N PRO A 175 23.10 -13.09 6.04
CA PRO A 175 23.62 -12.28 4.96
C PRO A 175 25.14 -12.25 4.96
N ARG A 176 25.74 -12.27 3.76
CA ARG A 176 27.17 -12.08 3.53
C ARG A 176 27.52 -10.58 3.49
N SER A 177 26.63 -9.77 2.91
CA SER A 177 26.79 -8.32 2.87
C SER A 177 26.71 -7.74 4.28
N SER A 178 27.58 -6.79 4.61
CA SER A 178 27.63 -6.17 5.92
C SER A 178 26.56 -5.07 6.07
N ARG A 179 26.38 -4.52 7.28
CA ARG A 179 25.53 -3.34 7.51
C ARG A 179 26.11 -2.11 6.81
N GLU A 180 27.41 -1.95 6.84
CA GLU A 180 28.11 -0.86 6.18
C GLU A 180 27.84 -0.86 4.67
N ALA A 181 27.68 -2.04 4.06
CA ALA A 181 27.30 -2.15 2.64
C ALA A 181 25.92 -1.54 2.34
N LEU A 182 24.95 -1.64 3.29
CA LEU A 182 23.67 -0.93 3.17
C LEU A 182 23.81 0.58 3.36
N GLU A 183 24.66 1.01 4.29
CA GLU A 183 24.87 2.43 4.59
C GLU A 183 25.57 3.17 3.45
N GLN A 184 26.36 2.45 2.65
CA GLN A 184 27.03 2.99 1.48
C GLN A 184 26.12 3.14 0.24
N ILE A 185 24.90 2.60 0.30
CA ILE A 185 23.94 2.76 -0.80
C ILE A 185 23.42 4.21 -0.78
N SER A 186 23.70 4.93 -1.86
CA SER A 186 23.13 6.25 -2.10
C SER A 186 21.82 6.09 -2.88
N ILE A 187 20.74 6.63 -2.36
CA ILE A 187 19.42 6.66 -3.00
C ILE A 187 19.04 8.11 -3.21
N ASP A 188 18.78 8.51 -4.46
CA ASP A 188 18.24 9.84 -4.74
C ASP A 188 16.75 9.87 -4.36
N PRO A 189 16.32 10.77 -3.47
CA PRO A 189 14.91 10.89 -3.11
C PRO A 189 13.96 11.25 -4.26
N SER A 190 14.49 11.68 -5.39
CA SER A 190 13.73 11.96 -6.62
C SER A 190 13.58 10.73 -7.53
N ASP A 191 14.29 9.64 -7.23
CA ASP A 191 14.13 8.38 -7.94
C ASP A 191 12.81 7.68 -7.58
N PRO A 192 12.32 6.77 -8.45
CA PRO A 192 11.15 5.95 -8.14
C PRO A 192 11.38 5.06 -6.92
N ALA A 193 10.61 5.28 -5.87
CA ALA A 193 10.56 4.39 -4.71
C ALA A 193 9.75 3.13 -4.99
N LEU A 194 8.67 3.27 -5.76
CA LEU A 194 7.77 2.18 -6.12
C LEU A 194 6.95 2.53 -7.36
N PHE A 195 6.27 1.51 -7.91
CA PHE A 195 5.31 1.66 -8.99
C PHE A 195 3.96 1.12 -8.54
N LEU A 196 2.95 1.99 -8.58
CA LEU A 196 1.55 1.62 -8.43
C LEU A 196 0.94 1.32 -9.80
N LEU A 197 -0.22 0.68 -9.80
CA LEU A 197 -0.98 0.41 -11.02
C LEU A 197 -2.23 1.28 -11.06
N SER A 198 -2.46 1.94 -12.20
CA SER A 198 -3.73 2.62 -12.41
C SER A 198 -4.85 1.62 -12.74
N GLY A 199 -6.06 1.93 -12.32
CA GLY A 199 -7.26 1.17 -12.68
C GLY A 199 -7.69 1.40 -14.15
N GLY A 200 -6.83 1.12 -15.11
CA GLY A 200 -7.08 1.42 -16.53
C GLY A 200 -8.43 0.88 -17.03
N THR A 201 -9.27 1.77 -17.53
CA THR A 201 -10.58 1.46 -18.13
C THR A 201 -10.48 0.89 -19.54
N THR A 202 -9.32 0.98 -20.19
CA THR A 202 -9.15 0.73 -21.63
C THR A 202 -8.15 -0.36 -21.99
N GLY A 203 -7.66 -1.15 -21.02
CA GLY A 203 -6.69 -2.21 -21.32
C GLY A 203 -5.74 -2.52 -20.16
N ILE A 204 -4.44 -2.54 -20.45
CA ILE A 204 -3.43 -2.88 -19.47
C ILE A 204 -3.21 -1.71 -18.52
N PRO A 205 -3.14 -1.99 -17.18
CA PRO A 205 -2.87 -0.96 -16.19
C PRO A 205 -1.56 -0.23 -16.50
N LYS A 206 -1.58 1.10 -16.32
CA LYS A 206 -0.35 1.91 -16.42
C LYS A 206 0.48 1.74 -15.15
N LEU A 207 1.80 1.75 -15.31
CA LEU A 207 2.73 1.83 -14.18
C LEU A 207 2.91 3.28 -13.78
N ILE A 208 2.50 3.60 -12.57
CA ILE A 208 2.58 4.94 -12.00
C ILE A 208 3.78 4.99 -11.05
N PRO A 209 4.88 5.64 -11.45
CA PRO A 209 6.05 5.80 -10.58
C PRO A 209 5.74 6.80 -9.47
N ARG A 210 6.08 6.46 -8.24
CA ARG A 210 6.05 7.35 -7.08
C ARG A 210 7.47 7.50 -6.56
N THR A 211 7.94 8.73 -6.36
CA THR A 211 9.28 8.99 -5.83
C THR A 211 9.34 8.78 -4.32
N HIS A 212 10.55 8.68 -3.76
CA HIS A 212 10.73 8.60 -2.32
C HIS A 212 10.16 9.83 -1.61
N ASN A 213 10.45 11.03 -2.11
CA ASN A 213 9.93 12.28 -1.55
C ASN A 213 8.41 12.36 -1.57
N ASP A 214 7.83 12.15 -2.74
CA ASP A 214 6.39 12.27 -2.96
C ASP A 214 5.62 11.25 -2.13
N TYR A 215 6.04 9.99 -2.10
CA TYR A 215 5.27 8.95 -1.42
C TYR A 215 5.43 8.97 0.11
N LEU A 216 6.56 9.45 0.61
CA LEU A 216 6.72 9.74 2.04
C LEU A 216 5.77 10.86 2.49
N TYR A 217 5.70 11.95 1.72
CA TYR A 217 4.77 13.05 1.98
C TYR A 217 3.32 12.57 1.92
N ASN A 218 2.96 11.83 0.86
CA ASN A 218 1.63 11.23 0.70
C ASN A 218 1.20 10.46 1.95
N SER A 219 2.05 9.58 2.48
CA SER A 219 1.71 8.75 3.63
C SER A 219 1.59 9.56 4.93
N LYS A 220 2.47 10.55 5.13
CA LYS A 220 2.42 11.46 6.27
C LYS A 220 1.17 12.32 6.27
N ILE A 221 0.84 12.94 5.13
CA ILE A 221 -0.32 13.83 5.04
C ILE A 221 -1.64 13.06 5.11
N ALA A 222 -1.69 11.84 4.56
CA ALA A 222 -2.84 10.96 4.70
C ALA A 222 -3.08 10.57 6.17
N ALA A 223 -2.01 10.17 6.89
CA ALA A 223 -2.11 9.84 8.31
C ALA A 223 -2.59 11.04 9.14
N ALA A 224 -2.03 12.23 8.90
CA ALA A 224 -2.46 13.46 9.56
C ALA A 224 -3.91 13.82 9.24
N ALA A 225 -4.32 13.68 7.98
CA ALA A 225 -5.70 13.96 7.54
C ALA A 225 -6.73 13.00 8.13
N CYS A 226 -6.33 11.78 8.46
CA CYS A 226 -7.15 10.74 9.09
C CYS A 226 -6.96 10.68 10.61
N GLU A 227 -6.16 11.59 11.20
CA GLU A 227 -5.92 11.70 12.64
C GLU A 227 -5.37 10.39 13.25
N ILE A 228 -4.53 9.66 12.49
CA ILE A 228 -3.95 8.40 12.95
C ILE A 228 -2.92 8.66 14.05
N GLY A 229 -3.04 7.94 15.14
CA GLY A 229 -2.17 8.07 16.31
C GLY A 229 -1.70 6.75 16.91
N VAL A 230 -0.89 6.89 17.96
CA VAL A 230 -0.37 5.77 18.73
C VAL A 230 -1.54 4.99 19.36
N GLY A 231 -1.58 3.68 19.12
CA GLY A 231 -2.63 2.81 19.63
C GLY A 231 -3.78 2.58 18.67
N ASP A 232 -3.78 3.23 17.51
CA ASP A 232 -4.72 2.88 16.45
C ASP A 232 -4.34 1.56 15.79
N VAL A 233 -5.35 0.78 15.44
CA VAL A 233 -5.21 -0.54 14.85
C VAL A 233 -5.96 -0.56 13.53
N LEU A 234 -5.24 -0.67 12.43
CA LEU A 234 -5.81 -0.89 11.11
C LEU A 234 -6.03 -2.39 10.88
N LEU A 235 -7.19 -2.77 10.35
CA LEU A 235 -7.36 -4.06 9.70
C LEU A 235 -7.31 -3.86 8.18
N ASP A 236 -6.34 -4.49 7.55
CA ASP A 236 -6.14 -4.41 6.11
C ASP A 236 -6.52 -5.72 5.43
N VAL A 237 -7.69 -5.74 4.77
CA VAL A 237 -8.25 -6.89 4.04
C VAL A 237 -8.32 -6.66 2.53
N LEU A 238 -8.07 -5.42 2.09
CA LEU A 238 -7.89 -5.12 0.68
C LEU A 238 -6.47 -5.51 0.25
N PRO A 239 -6.23 -5.77 -1.05
CA PRO A 239 -4.87 -6.07 -1.53
C PRO A 239 -3.89 -4.96 -1.15
N ILE A 240 -2.88 -5.29 -0.37
CA ILE A 240 -1.92 -4.33 0.19
C ILE A 240 -1.09 -3.64 -0.91
N GLU A 241 -1.04 -4.21 -2.09
CA GLU A 241 -0.40 -3.63 -3.27
C GLU A 241 -1.15 -2.42 -3.84
N HIS A 242 -2.40 -2.21 -3.42
CA HIS A 242 -3.17 -1.04 -3.84
C HIS A 242 -2.81 0.20 -3.01
N ASN A 243 -2.90 1.39 -3.63
CA ASN A 243 -2.51 2.66 -2.99
C ASN A 243 -3.23 2.92 -1.65
N LEU A 244 -4.54 2.63 -1.56
CA LEU A 244 -5.33 2.88 -0.35
C LEU A 244 -4.81 2.09 0.85
N PRO A 245 -4.69 0.73 0.81
CA PRO A 245 -4.17 -0.03 1.94
C PRO A 245 -2.67 0.14 2.19
N LEU A 246 -1.90 0.61 1.21
CA LEU A 246 -0.47 0.82 1.39
C LEU A 246 -0.13 2.19 2.00
N GLY A 247 -0.65 3.29 1.45
CA GLY A 247 -0.16 4.64 1.78
C GLY A 247 -1.24 5.72 1.97
N CYS A 248 -2.56 5.38 2.05
CA CYS A 248 -3.61 6.39 2.10
C CYS A 248 -4.67 6.19 3.23
N PRO A 249 -4.30 6.19 4.52
CA PRO A 249 -2.97 6.17 5.14
C PRO A 249 -2.31 4.79 5.15
N GLY A 250 -3.07 3.69 5.11
CA GLY A 250 -2.65 2.31 4.98
C GLY A 250 -1.50 1.88 5.89
N LEU A 251 -0.78 0.84 5.46
CA LEU A 251 0.38 0.31 6.17
C LEU A 251 1.37 1.42 6.56
N GLN A 252 1.71 2.29 5.61
CA GLN A 252 2.74 3.31 5.84
C GLN A 252 2.29 4.35 6.85
N GLY A 253 1.10 4.92 6.69
CA GLY A 253 0.61 5.98 7.58
C GLY A 253 0.44 5.50 9.02
N PHE A 254 -0.05 4.27 9.22
CA PHE A 254 -0.15 3.68 10.56
C PHE A 254 1.21 3.43 11.19
N LEU A 255 2.16 2.87 10.44
CA LEU A 255 3.51 2.65 10.96
C LEU A 255 4.25 3.96 11.26
N LEU A 256 4.10 4.99 10.45
CA LEU A 256 4.68 6.32 10.72
C LEU A 256 4.11 6.95 11.99
N SER A 257 2.88 6.62 12.38
CA SER A 257 2.16 7.18 13.53
C SER A 257 2.23 6.31 14.80
N GLY A 258 2.95 5.19 14.78
CA GLY A 258 3.04 4.28 15.93
C GLY A 258 1.82 3.38 16.12
N GLY A 259 1.00 3.22 15.10
CA GLY A 259 -0.15 2.32 15.06
C GLY A 259 0.24 0.87 14.77
N THR A 260 -0.76 -0.01 14.75
CA THR A 260 -0.62 -1.44 14.42
C THR A 260 -1.41 -1.75 13.16
N VAL A 261 -0.88 -2.62 12.30
CA VAL A 261 -1.59 -3.09 11.10
C VAL A 261 -1.83 -4.60 11.21
N VAL A 262 -3.10 -5.00 11.24
CA VAL A 262 -3.54 -6.40 11.16
C VAL A 262 -3.76 -6.73 9.69
N LEU A 263 -3.03 -7.70 9.18
CA LEU A 263 -3.07 -8.13 7.79
C LEU A 263 -4.04 -9.31 7.63
N GLY A 264 -5.19 -9.05 7.04
CA GLY A 264 -6.23 -10.05 6.78
C GLY A 264 -6.16 -10.58 5.36
N THR A 265 -6.27 -11.91 5.20
CA THR A 265 -6.26 -12.59 3.89
C THR A 265 -7.67 -12.85 3.34
N SER A 266 -8.70 -12.62 4.17
CA SER A 266 -10.11 -12.87 3.84
C SER A 266 -10.96 -11.61 3.94
N THR A 267 -11.93 -11.47 3.03
CA THR A 267 -12.96 -10.42 3.06
C THR A 267 -14.32 -10.93 3.51
N ARG A 268 -14.43 -12.20 3.96
CA ARG A 268 -15.69 -12.76 4.45
C ARG A 268 -16.08 -12.09 5.78
N PRO A 269 -17.34 -11.67 5.94
CA PRO A 269 -17.79 -10.95 7.13
C PRO A 269 -17.36 -11.61 8.45
N ARG A 270 -17.61 -12.91 8.59
CA ARG A 270 -17.25 -13.68 9.79
C ARG A 270 -15.75 -13.55 10.16
N ASP A 271 -14.88 -13.79 9.18
CA ASP A 271 -13.43 -13.78 9.41
C ASP A 271 -12.96 -12.37 9.82
N VAL A 272 -13.56 -11.36 9.20
CA VAL A 272 -13.22 -9.95 9.46
C VAL A 272 -13.74 -9.50 10.82
N PHE A 273 -14.98 -9.83 11.19
CA PHE A 273 -15.56 -9.49 12.49
C PHE A 273 -14.78 -10.15 13.63
N GLU A 274 -14.32 -11.39 13.43
CA GLU A 274 -13.46 -12.08 14.38
C GLU A 274 -12.12 -11.36 14.58
N LEU A 275 -11.49 -10.89 13.51
CA LEU A 275 -10.25 -10.11 13.58
C LEU A 275 -10.48 -8.76 14.27
N ILE A 276 -11.59 -8.05 13.98
CA ILE A 276 -11.94 -6.79 14.65
C ILE A 276 -12.06 -6.99 16.15
N GLN A 277 -12.82 -7.99 16.58
CA GLN A 277 -13.01 -8.31 18.00
C GLN A 277 -11.69 -8.70 18.67
N ARG A 278 -10.93 -9.62 18.06
CA ARG A 278 -9.69 -10.18 18.61
C ARG A 278 -8.61 -9.14 18.80
N HIS A 279 -8.42 -8.27 17.80
CA HIS A 279 -7.34 -7.29 17.78
C HIS A 279 -7.78 -5.89 18.17
N ARG A 280 -9.03 -5.71 18.59
CA ARG A 280 -9.59 -4.40 18.97
C ARG A 280 -9.34 -3.36 17.88
N VAL A 281 -9.64 -3.74 16.62
CA VAL A 281 -9.44 -2.90 15.43
C VAL A 281 -10.20 -1.59 15.56
N THR A 282 -9.53 -0.49 15.23
CA THR A 282 -10.10 0.86 15.27
C THR A 282 -10.44 1.40 13.90
N HIS A 283 -9.72 0.96 12.88
CA HIS A 283 -9.85 1.44 11.48
C HIS A 283 -9.87 0.27 10.51
N ILE A 284 -10.63 0.43 9.43
CA ILE A 284 -10.63 -0.52 8.32
C ILE A 284 -10.87 0.19 6.98
N HIS A 285 -10.22 -0.31 5.93
CA HIS A 285 -10.46 0.12 4.56
C HIS A 285 -11.43 -0.83 3.86
N LEU A 286 -12.47 -0.29 3.26
CA LEU A 286 -13.46 -1.05 2.50
C LEU A 286 -13.80 -0.35 1.18
N VAL A 287 -14.25 -1.15 0.22
CA VAL A 287 -15.02 -0.64 -0.91
C VAL A 287 -16.52 -0.73 -0.60
N PRO A 288 -17.39 0.09 -1.21
CA PRO A 288 -18.83 0.09 -0.92
C PRO A 288 -19.48 -1.30 -0.98
N ALA A 289 -19.08 -2.13 -1.92
CA ALA A 289 -19.61 -3.50 -2.06
C ALA A 289 -19.32 -4.39 -0.83
N LEU A 290 -18.13 -4.26 -0.22
CA LEU A 290 -17.79 -4.99 1.01
C LEU A 290 -18.56 -4.42 2.20
N LEU A 291 -18.69 -3.10 2.30
CA LEU A 291 -19.47 -2.47 3.36
C LEU A 291 -20.95 -2.93 3.32
N ILE A 292 -21.57 -2.97 2.13
CA ILE A 292 -22.93 -3.48 1.95
C ILE A 292 -23.02 -4.93 2.45
N ARG A 293 -22.09 -5.77 2.02
CA ARG A 293 -22.05 -7.17 2.44
C ARG A 293 -21.94 -7.35 3.95
N TRP A 294 -21.25 -6.44 4.64
CA TRP A 294 -21.10 -6.49 6.09
C TRP A 294 -22.37 -6.09 6.83
N ILE A 295 -22.97 -4.95 6.44
CA ILE A 295 -24.19 -4.46 7.12
C ILE A 295 -25.41 -5.34 6.84
N ASP A 296 -25.34 -6.17 5.81
CA ASP A 296 -26.38 -7.14 5.47
C ASP A 296 -26.13 -8.53 6.06
N ASP A 297 -24.96 -8.77 6.67
CA ASP A 297 -24.64 -10.05 7.29
C ASP A 297 -25.36 -10.18 8.65
N PRO A 298 -26.24 -11.19 8.82
CA PRO A 298 -26.99 -11.37 10.07
C PRO A 298 -26.08 -11.67 11.27
N GLY A 299 -24.85 -12.10 11.02
CA GLY A 299 -23.87 -12.39 12.06
C GLY A 299 -23.18 -11.16 12.66
N ILE A 300 -23.37 -9.95 12.14
CA ILE A 300 -22.71 -8.74 12.60
C ILE A 300 -22.88 -8.48 14.11
N ASN A 301 -24.05 -8.83 14.65
CA ASN A 301 -24.38 -8.64 16.06
C ASN A 301 -23.80 -9.74 16.98
N ASN A 302 -23.15 -10.77 16.44
CA ASN A 302 -22.54 -11.85 17.21
C ASN A 302 -21.11 -11.52 17.66
N TYR A 303 -20.57 -10.38 17.26
CA TYR A 303 -19.20 -9.96 17.52
C TYR A 303 -19.16 -8.61 18.23
N ASP A 304 -18.15 -8.41 19.08
CA ASP A 304 -17.87 -7.09 19.69
C ASP A 304 -17.09 -6.23 18.67
N LEU A 305 -17.80 -5.37 17.96
CA LEU A 305 -17.24 -4.39 17.02
C LEU A 305 -17.08 -3.00 17.64
N SER A 306 -17.26 -2.84 18.95
CA SER A 306 -17.27 -1.54 19.65
C SER A 306 -15.95 -0.78 19.59
N SER A 307 -14.85 -1.45 19.26
CA SER A 307 -13.54 -0.81 19.05
C SER A 307 -13.45 -0.06 17.73
N LEU A 308 -14.29 -0.40 16.74
CA LEU A 308 -14.23 0.17 15.40
C LEU A 308 -14.71 1.62 15.42
N ARG A 309 -13.82 2.55 15.11
CA ARG A 309 -14.09 3.99 15.12
C ARG A 309 -14.26 4.56 13.72
N VAL A 310 -13.53 4.03 12.75
CA VAL A 310 -13.51 4.56 11.38
C VAL A 310 -13.57 3.43 10.36
N ILE A 311 -14.51 3.55 9.43
CA ILE A 311 -14.51 2.79 8.18
C ILE A 311 -14.18 3.77 7.06
N GLN A 312 -13.02 3.59 6.44
CA GLN A 312 -12.70 4.32 5.22
C GLN A 312 -13.31 3.61 4.01
N SER A 313 -14.16 4.33 3.28
CA SER A 313 -14.80 3.83 2.06
C SER A 313 -14.26 4.55 0.84
N GLY A 314 -13.63 3.82 -0.07
CA GLY A 314 -13.01 4.38 -1.27
C GLY A 314 -13.11 3.48 -2.49
N GLY A 315 -12.50 3.94 -3.60
CA GLY A 315 -12.50 3.23 -4.88
C GLY A 315 -13.78 3.40 -5.71
N GLN A 316 -14.89 3.72 -5.07
CA GLN A 316 -16.19 4.06 -5.69
C GLN A 316 -16.96 4.98 -4.75
N ARG A 317 -17.89 5.77 -5.31
CA ARG A 317 -18.78 6.62 -4.49
C ARG A 317 -19.66 5.75 -3.58
N LEU A 318 -19.69 6.10 -2.30
CA LEU A 318 -20.60 5.51 -1.34
C LEU A 318 -21.97 6.19 -1.44
N GLN A 319 -22.99 5.42 -1.80
CA GLN A 319 -24.35 5.96 -1.90
C GLN A 319 -24.88 6.40 -0.53
N PRO A 320 -25.60 7.54 -0.45
CA PRO A 320 -26.11 8.08 0.83
C PRO A 320 -26.95 7.08 1.63
N GLU A 321 -27.75 6.25 0.96
CA GLU A 321 -28.58 5.23 1.60
C GLU A 321 -27.73 4.14 2.26
N VAL A 322 -26.64 3.71 1.60
CA VAL A 322 -25.71 2.73 2.14
C VAL A 322 -25.00 3.28 3.36
N ARG A 323 -24.58 4.55 3.30
CA ARG A 323 -23.97 5.26 4.43
C ARG A 323 -24.92 5.29 5.64
N LEU A 324 -26.17 5.71 5.46
CA LEU A 324 -27.17 5.76 6.54
C LEU A 324 -27.44 4.37 7.14
N ARG A 325 -27.42 3.31 6.33
CA ARG A 325 -27.55 1.94 6.82
C ARG A 325 -26.34 1.53 7.64
N ALA A 326 -25.13 1.88 7.20
CA ALA A 326 -23.89 1.59 7.91
C ALA A 326 -23.81 2.35 9.26
N GLU A 327 -24.19 3.63 9.29
CA GLU A 327 -24.27 4.44 10.51
C GLU A 327 -25.25 3.88 11.54
N ARG A 328 -26.35 3.22 11.09
CA ARG A 328 -27.30 2.53 11.97
C ARG A 328 -26.79 1.18 12.46
N ALA A 329 -26.12 0.41 11.58
CA ALA A 329 -25.62 -0.91 11.91
C ALA A 329 -24.37 -0.84 12.83
N LEU A 330 -23.60 0.24 12.73
CA LEU A 330 -22.36 0.46 13.47
C LEU A 330 -22.39 1.84 14.17
N PRO A 331 -23.21 2.00 15.20
CA PRO A 331 -23.38 3.29 15.88
C PRO A 331 -22.06 3.70 16.55
N GLY A 332 -21.64 4.95 16.33
CA GLY A 332 -20.37 5.49 16.83
C GLY A 332 -19.19 5.30 15.88
N CYS A 333 -19.34 4.54 14.80
CA CYS A 333 -18.32 4.42 13.76
C CYS A 333 -18.47 5.56 12.73
N PHE A 334 -17.39 6.27 12.48
CA PHE A 334 -17.34 7.31 11.44
C PHE A 334 -17.09 6.66 10.07
N ILE A 335 -18.02 6.89 9.14
CA ILE A 335 -17.85 6.45 7.75
C ILE A 335 -17.13 7.56 7.01
N GLN A 336 -15.83 7.37 6.80
CA GLN A 336 -14.97 8.32 6.10
C GLN A 336 -14.90 7.95 4.61
N GLU A 337 -15.60 8.74 3.78
CA GLU A 337 -15.44 8.58 2.32
C GLU A 337 -14.12 9.19 1.88
N ASN A 338 -13.46 8.51 0.95
CA ASN A 338 -12.26 9.00 0.31
C ASN A 338 -12.34 8.88 -1.21
N PHE A 339 -11.65 9.78 -1.87
CA PHE A 339 -11.35 9.72 -3.30
C PHE A 339 -9.85 9.86 -3.47
N GLY A 340 -9.28 9.08 -4.39
CA GLY A 340 -7.86 9.16 -4.67
C GLY A 340 -7.49 8.42 -5.93
N MET A 341 -6.30 8.71 -6.42
CA MET A 341 -5.73 8.06 -7.59
C MET A 341 -4.27 7.71 -7.33
N ALA A 342 -3.76 6.72 -8.05
CA ALA A 342 -2.38 6.26 -7.91
C ALA A 342 -1.37 7.37 -8.27
N GLU A 343 -1.79 8.29 -9.13
CA GLU A 343 -1.01 9.42 -9.64
C GLU A 343 -0.71 10.50 -8.58
N GLY A 344 -1.51 10.60 -7.50
CA GLY A 344 -1.19 11.59 -6.46
C GLY A 344 -2.33 12.05 -5.60
N LEU A 345 -3.36 12.67 -6.14
CA LEU A 345 -4.44 13.26 -5.34
C LEU A 345 -5.09 12.25 -4.43
N ILE A 346 -5.21 12.61 -3.15
CA ILE A 346 -6.04 11.92 -2.16
C ILE A 346 -6.91 12.92 -1.41
N MET A 347 -8.18 12.63 -1.32
CA MET A 347 -9.18 13.46 -0.64
C MET A 347 -9.91 12.63 0.43
N PHE A 348 -10.21 13.27 1.53
CA PHE A 348 -10.97 12.65 2.62
C PHE A 348 -12.04 13.60 3.13
N VAL A 349 -13.17 13.05 3.50
CA VAL A 349 -14.10 13.69 4.42
C VAL A 349 -13.45 13.71 5.81
N ARG A 350 -13.59 14.80 6.56
CA ARG A 350 -13.12 14.94 7.95
C ARG A 350 -14.24 14.73 8.95
N SER A 351 -13.91 14.25 10.13
CA SER A 351 -14.86 14.11 11.23
C SER A 351 -15.50 15.45 11.61
N SER A 352 -14.74 16.55 11.48
CA SER A 352 -15.16 17.92 11.75
C SER A 352 -15.96 18.59 10.62
N ASP A 353 -16.07 17.96 9.45
CA ASP A 353 -16.82 18.55 8.33
C ASP A 353 -18.35 18.59 8.64
N PRO A 354 -19.09 19.58 8.09
CA PRO A 354 -20.53 19.63 8.23
C PRO A 354 -21.23 18.33 7.74
N PRO A 355 -22.38 17.96 8.30
CA PRO A 355 -23.09 16.72 7.92
C PRO A 355 -23.35 16.58 6.43
N ARG A 356 -23.65 17.69 5.72
CA ARG A 356 -23.85 17.67 4.27
C ARG A 356 -22.57 17.28 3.53
N VAL A 357 -21.43 17.89 3.87
CA VAL A 357 -20.13 17.56 3.28
C VAL A 357 -19.78 16.10 3.50
N ARG A 358 -19.97 15.60 4.74
CA ARG A 358 -19.69 14.20 5.10
C ARG A 358 -20.53 13.17 4.33
N ARG A 359 -21.74 13.55 3.89
CA ARG A 359 -22.70 12.63 3.25
C ARG A 359 -22.74 12.74 1.74
N GLU A 360 -22.43 13.90 1.19
CA GLU A 360 -22.69 14.20 -0.22
C GLU A 360 -21.39 14.35 -1.04
N THR A 361 -20.23 14.41 -0.38
CA THR A 361 -18.94 14.66 -1.04
C THR A 361 -17.88 13.64 -0.65
N CYS A 362 -16.76 13.62 -1.37
CA CYS A 362 -15.53 12.90 -1.01
C CYS A 362 -14.56 13.74 -0.14
N GLY A 363 -15.02 14.88 0.36
CA GLY A 363 -14.25 15.78 1.21
C GLY A 363 -13.35 16.73 0.44
N ARG A 364 -12.18 17.00 1.01
CA ARG A 364 -11.16 17.90 0.45
C ARG A 364 -9.79 17.23 0.36
N PRO A 365 -8.87 17.75 -0.45
CA PRO A 365 -7.51 17.26 -0.54
C PRO A 365 -6.85 17.04 0.83
N ALA A 366 -6.02 16.00 0.94
CA ALA A 366 -5.22 15.75 2.13
C ALA A 366 -4.17 16.83 2.32
N SER A 367 -3.49 17.18 1.25
CA SER A 367 -2.48 18.23 1.24
C SER A 367 -3.12 19.61 0.99
N PRO A 368 -2.72 20.63 1.76
CA PRO A 368 -3.11 22.03 1.45
C PRO A 368 -2.42 22.56 0.19
N ALA A 369 -1.42 21.84 -0.33
CA ALA A 369 -0.69 22.21 -1.53
C ALA A 369 -1.31 21.62 -2.82
N ASP A 370 -2.26 20.69 -2.70
CA ASP A 370 -2.93 20.13 -3.87
C ASP A 370 -3.78 21.20 -4.54
N GLU A 371 -3.51 21.45 -5.82
CA GLU A 371 -4.30 22.33 -6.67
C GLU A 371 -5.26 21.47 -7.50
N VAL A 372 -6.56 21.71 -7.29
CA VAL A 372 -7.63 20.89 -7.90
C VAL A 372 -8.56 21.81 -8.69
N TYR A 373 -8.72 21.54 -9.96
CA TYR A 373 -9.59 22.28 -10.86
C TYR A 373 -10.53 21.34 -11.62
N LEU A 374 -11.73 21.79 -11.91
CA LEU A 374 -12.61 21.19 -12.90
C LEU A 374 -12.60 22.07 -14.14
N VAL A 375 -12.36 21.50 -15.32
CA VAL A 375 -12.28 22.24 -16.57
C VAL A 375 -13.25 21.68 -17.60
N ASP A 376 -13.69 22.54 -18.52
CA ASP A 376 -14.48 22.17 -19.69
C ASP A 376 -13.60 21.54 -20.80
N GLU A 377 -14.21 21.24 -21.95
CA GLU A 377 -13.52 20.65 -23.12
C GLU A 377 -12.46 21.58 -23.72
N ASP A 378 -12.57 22.90 -23.49
CA ASP A 378 -11.61 23.93 -23.96
C ASP A 378 -10.50 24.20 -22.90
N GLY A 379 -10.55 23.55 -21.76
CA GLY A 379 -9.57 23.71 -20.67
C GLY A 379 -9.82 24.91 -19.75
N HIS A 380 -11.00 25.56 -19.84
CA HIS A 380 -11.36 26.63 -18.95
C HIS A 380 -11.98 26.08 -17.64
N VAL A 381 -11.64 26.71 -16.53
CA VAL A 381 -12.23 26.34 -15.22
C VAL A 381 -13.74 26.54 -15.24
N VAL A 382 -14.50 25.48 -14.93
CA VAL A 382 -15.97 25.55 -14.86
C VAL A 382 -16.43 26.25 -13.57
N PRO A 383 -17.60 26.89 -13.57
CA PRO A 383 -18.20 27.47 -12.37
C PRO A 383 -18.47 26.43 -11.28
N ASP A 384 -18.51 26.90 -10.02
CA ASP A 384 -18.86 26.05 -8.88
C ASP A 384 -20.22 25.38 -9.06
N GLY A 385 -20.24 24.05 -8.89
CA GLY A 385 -21.43 23.23 -9.02
C GLY A 385 -21.63 22.61 -10.42
N GLU A 386 -20.81 22.97 -11.39
CA GLU A 386 -20.79 22.34 -12.70
C GLU A 386 -19.82 21.16 -12.77
N ALA A 387 -20.11 20.21 -13.66
CA ALA A 387 -19.24 19.06 -13.91
C ALA A 387 -18.16 19.42 -14.92
N GLY A 388 -16.95 18.88 -14.73
CA GLY A 388 -15.83 19.09 -15.61
C GLY A 388 -14.80 17.97 -15.51
N GLU A 389 -13.78 18.01 -16.35
CA GLU A 389 -12.61 17.15 -16.26
C GLU A 389 -11.76 17.56 -15.07
N LEU A 390 -11.34 16.57 -14.26
CA LEU A 390 -10.55 16.80 -13.05
C LEU A 390 -9.07 16.97 -13.42
N ILE A 391 -8.56 18.18 -13.19
CA ILE A 391 -7.13 18.51 -13.30
C ILE A 391 -6.56 18.68 -11.90
N VAL A 392 -5.42 18.05 -11.64
CA VAL A 392 -4.75 18.09 -10.34
C VAL A 392 -3.25 18.34 -10.49
N ARG A 393 -2.73 19.04 -9.51
CA ARG A 393 -1.29 19.30 -9.38
C ARG A 393 -0.88 19.29 -7.94
#